data_914ad43bff38b31c779d950de9496d04
#
_entry.id   914ad43bff38b31c779d950de9496d04
#
_cell.length_a   1.000
_cell.length_b   1.000
_cell.length_c   1.000
_cell.angle_alpha   90.00
_cell.angle_beta   90.00
_cell.angle_gamma   90.00
#
_symmetry.space_group_name_H-M   'P 1'
#
loop_
_entity.id
_entity.type
_entity.pdbx_description
1 polymer ?
#
loop_
_entity_poly.entity_id
_entity_poly.type
_entity_poly.pdbx_seq_one_letter_code
_entity_poly.pdbx_strand_id
1 'polypeptide(L)'
;MTSITVKDRDYRQTLLNRLRRKPRVTVLIAGGGINGAGLFRELALQGVDVLLVDRSDFCMGASCASSRMIHGGLRYLEFGEFRLVRESLKERNLLLKNAPHYVLPLPTTIPVLSWTSGIVACLGNFLGLNFARPARRGAA
;
A
#
# COMPACT_ATOMS: atom_id res chain seq x y z
N MET A 1 -11.41 -1.49 -22.63
CA MET A 1 -12.25 -2.69 -22.46
C MET A 1 -11.41 -3.89 -22.85
N THR A 2 -10.89 -4.64 -21.89
CA THR A 2 -10.06 -5.82 -22.15
C THR A 2 -10.99 -6.96 -22.56
N SER A 3 -10.82 -7.50 -23.76
CA SER A 3 -11.59 -8.65 -24.22
C SER A 3 -11.29 -9.86 -23.33
N ILE A 4 -12.29 -10.31 -22.57
CA ILE A 4 -12.21 -11.56 -21.81
C ILE A 4 -12.00 -12.70 -22.80
N THR A 5 -10.87 -13.38 -22.73
CA THR A 5 -10.58 -14.51 -23.61
C THR A 5 -11.49 -15.69 -23.28
N VAL A 6 -11.71 -16.57 -24.28
CA VAL A 6 -12.54 -17.78 -24.11
C VAL A 6 -12.02 -18.63 -22.91
N LYS A 7 -10.70 -18.69 -22.73
CA LYS A 7 -10.03 -19.41 -21.63
C LYS A 7 -10.40 -18.84 -20.24
N ASP A 8 -10.58 -17.51 -20.12
CA ASP A 8 -10.95 -16.86 -18.84
C ASP A 8 -12.42 -17.14 -18.46
N ARG A 9 -13.30 -17.24 -19.46
CA ARG A 9 -14.71 -17.61 -19.24
C ARG A 9 -14.85 -19.04 -18.75
N ASP A 10 -14.11 -19.96 -19.34
CA ASP A 10 -14.13 -21.37 -18.96
C ASP A 10 -13.60 -21.58 -17.53
N TYR A 11 -12.50 -20.89 -17.18
CA TYR A 11 -11.96 -20.91 -15.82
C TYR A 11 -12.95 -20.34 -14.78
N ARG A 12 -13.60 -19.22 -15.08
CA ARG A 12 -14.62 -18.62 -14.19
C ARG A 12 -15.80 -19.55 -13.98
N GLN A 13 -16.29 -20.20 -15.04
CA GLN A 13 -17.40 -21.14 -14.94
C GLN A 13 -17.03 -22.36 -14.10
N THR A 14 -15.83 -22.87 -14.27
CA THR A 14 -15.30 -23.98 -13.48
C THR A 14 -15.22 -23.62 -11.99
N LEU A 15 -14.75 -22.41 -11.67
CA LEU A 15 -14.70 -21.90 -10.30
C LEU A 15 -16.11 -21.78 -9.69
N LEU A 16 -17.07 -21.20 -10.41
CA LEU A 16 -18.46 -21.09 -9.97
C LEU A 16 -19.10 -22.45 -9.72
N ASN A 17 -18.86 -23.43 -10.59
CA ASN A 17 -19.35 -24.79 -10.41
C ASN A 17 -18.73 -25.46 -9.18
N ARG A 18 -17.46 -25.22 -8.91
CA ARG A 18 -16.79 -25.69 -7.69
C ARG A 18 -17.42 -25.09 -6.42
N LEU A 19 -17.68 -23.78 -6.41
CA LEU A 19 -18.35 -23.09 -5.31
C LEU A 19 -19.78 -23.57 -5.09
N ARG A 20 -20.52 -23.87 -6.15
CA ARG A 20 -21.87 -24.46 -6.02
C ARG A 20 -21.86 -25.85 -5.38
N ARG A 21 -20.83 -26.65 -5.67
CA ARG A 21 -20.69 -28.01 -5.09
C ARG A 21 -20.20 -27.96 -3.63
N LYS A 22 -19.35 -27.00 -3.30
CA LYS A 22 -18.81 -26.79 -1.94
C LYS A 22 -18.98 -25.33 -1.55
N PRO A 23 -20.16 -24.90 -1.06
CA PRO A 23 -20.47 -23.50 -0.77
C PRO A 23 -19.91 -23.01 0.58
N ARG A 24 -18.80 -23.58 1.02
CA ARG A 24 -18.13 -23.22 2.28
C ARG A 24 -16.65 -23.04 2.03
N VAL A 25 -16.10 -21.98 2.62
CA VAL A 25 -14.66 -21.68 2.67
C VAL A 25 -14.32 -21.32 4.11
N THR A 26 -13.07 -21.50 4.49
CA THR A 26 -12.61 -21.17 5.85
C THR A 26 -12.57 -19.65 6.04
N VAL A 27 -12.10 -18.92 5.03
CA VAL A 27 -12.00 -17.45 5.07
C VAL A 27 -12.57 -16.87 3.77
N LEU A 28 -13.47 -15.90 3.91
CA LEU A 28 -13.97 -15.08 2.80
C LEU A 28 -13.41 -13.67 2.93
N ILE A 29 -12.68 -13.21 1.91
CA ILE A 29 -12.16 -11.85 1.82
C ILE A 29 -13.05 -11.05 0.87
N ALA A 30 -13.65 -9.98 1.35
CA ALA A 30 -14.43 -9.04 0.55
C ALA A 30 -13.59 -7.81 0.21
N GLY A 31 -13.17 -7.70 -1.03
CA GLY A 31 -12.37 -6.62 -1.57
C GLY A 31 -10.99 -7.05 -2.09
N GLY A 32 -10.76 -6.86 -3.37
CA GLY A 32 -9.53 -7.19 -4.11
C GLY A 32 -8.55 -6.02 -4.25
N GLY A 33 -8.51 -5.10 -3.29
CA GLY A 33 -7.46 -4.08 -3.19
C GLY A 33 -6.14 -4.67 -2.69
N ILE A 34 -5.12 -3.81 -2.48
CA ILE A 34 -3.78 -4.25 -2.06
C ILE A 34 -3.81 -5.08 -0.77
N ASN A 35 -4.62 -4.68 0.21
CA ASN A 35 -4.72 -5.39 1.48
C ASN A 35 -5.39 -6.75 1.33
N GLY A 36 -6.51 -6.81 0.57
CA GLY A 36 -7.21 -8.07 0.32
C GLY A 36 -6.36 -9.05 -0.48
N ALA A 37 -5.66 -8.58 -1.49
CA ALA A 37 -4.73 -9.41 -2.28
C ALA A 37 -3.55 -9.92 -1.44
N GLY A 38 -2.98 -9.07 -0.57
CA GLY A 38 -1.91 -9.46 0.35
C GLY A 38 -2.37 -10.52 1.34
N LEU A 39 -3.52 -10.32 1.97
CA LEU A 39 -4.10 -11.27 2.92
C LEU A 39 -4.45 -12.60 2.23
N PHE A 40 -5.05 -12.55 1.03
CA PHE A 40 -5.35 -13.74 0.24
C PHE A 40 -4.09 -14.56 -0.04
N ARG A 41 -3.02 -13.89 -0.51
CA ARG A 41 -1.74 -14.54 -0.77
C ARG A 41 -1.19 -15.23 0.47
N GLU A 42 -1.17 -14.52 1.59
CA GLU A 42 -0.60 -15.04 2.84
C GLU A 42 -1.36 -16.27 3.36
N LEU A 43 -2.69 -16.20 3.39
CA LEU A 43 -3.53 -17.33 3.81
C LEU A 43 -3.42 -18.52 2.86
N ALA A 44 -3.34 -18.28 1.55
CA ALA A 44 -3.17 -19.33 0.55
C ALA A 44 -1.83 -20.04 0.69
N LEU A 45 -0.74 -19.30 0.98
CA LEU A 45 0.58 -19.88 1.23
C LEU A 45 0.61 -20.77 2.49
N GLN A 46 -0.22 -20.46 3.48
CA GLN A 46 -0.39 -21.27 4.68
C GLN A 46 -1.36 -22.45 4.49
N GLY A 47 -1.88 -22.68 3.29
CA GLY A 47 -2.80 -23.76 2.98
C GLY A 47 -4.23 -23.56 3.47
N VAL A 48 -4.59 -22.33 3.86
CA VAL A 48 -5.96 -22.01 4.29
C VAL A 48 -6.90 -22.00 3.08
N ASP A 49 -8.07 -22.61 3.20
CA ASP A 49 -9.13 -22.55 2.18
C ASP A 49 -9.76 -21.15 2.18
N VAL A 50 -9.31 -20.30 1.25
CA VAL A 50 -9.66 -18.89 1.17
C VAL A 50 -10.31 -18.55 -0.16
N LEU A 51 -11.32 -17.69 -0.11
CA LEU A 51 -11.98 -17.11 -1.28
C LEU A 51 -11.90 -15.59 -1.21
N LEU A 52 -11.48 -14.96 -2.29
CA LEU A 52 -11.52 -13.51 -2.44
C LEU A 52 -12.60 -13.14 -3.44
N VAL A 53 -13.44 -12.19 -3.07
CA VAL A 53 -14.48 -11.63 -3.94
C VAL A 53 -14.37 -10.11 -3.99
N ASP A 54 -14.63 -9.54 -5.15
CA ASP A 54 -14.73 -8.09 -5.35
C ASP A 54 -15.98 -7.77 -6.18
N ARG A 55 -16.54 -6.59 -5.97
CA ARG A 55 -17.72 -6.12 -6.73
C ARG A 55 -17.38 -5.72 -8.16
N SER A 56 -16.11 -5.43 -8.44
CA SER A 56 -15.62 -5.01 -9.75
C SER A 56 -14.36 -5.78 -10.14
N ASP A 57 -13.29 -5.12 -10.52
CA ASP A 57 -12.01 -5.74 -10.82
C ASP A 57 -11.00 -5.47 -9.69
N PHE A 58 -9.87 -6.16 -9.69
CA PHE A 58 -8.81 -5.97 -8.70
C PHE A 58 -8.30 -4.52 -8.69
N CYS A 59 -8.03 -4.03 -7.48
CA CYS A 59 -7.44 -2.71 -7.25
C CYS A 59 -8.25 -1.52 -7.78
N MET A 60 -9.51 -1.66 -8.13
CA MET A 60 -10.34 -0.55 -8.69
C MET A 60 -10.79 0.50 -7.68
N GLY A 61 -10.53 0.29 -6.39
CA GLY A 61 -10.82 1.26 -5.33
C GLY A 61 -9.63 2.18 -5.02
N ALA A 62 -9.38 2.41 -3.75
CA ALA A 62 -8.29 3.26 -3.24
C ALA A 62 -6.89 2.86 -3.75
N SER A 63 -6.67 1.57 -4.01
CA SER A 63 -5.39 1.07 -4.53
C SER A 63 -5.08 1.57 -5.95
N CYS A 64 -6.10 1.82 -6.77
CA CYS A 64 -5.94 2.42 -8.10
C CYS A 64 -5.70 3.94 -8.02
N ALA A 65 -6.31 4.60 -7.05
CA ALA A 65 -6.28 6.05 -6.87
C ALA A 65 -5.04 6.57 -6.15
N SER A 66 -4.03 5.73 -5.93
CA SER A 66 -2.77 6.14 -5.32
C SER A 66 -1.92 6.98 -6.27
N SER A 67 -1.00 7.78 -5.73
CA SER A 67 0.00 8.53 -6.52
C SER A 67 1.00 7.62 -7.25
N ARG A 68 0.98 6.32 -6.98
CA ARG A 68 1.94 5.30 -7.46
C ARG A 68 3.39 5.58 -7.08
N MET A 69 3.62 6.52 -6.19
CA MET A 69 4.94 6.79 -5.63
C MET A 69 5.15 5.99 -4.36
N ILE A 70 6.18 5.15 -4.37
CA ILE A 70 6.61 4.37 -3.21
C ILE A 70 7.72 5.14 -2.52
N HIS A 71 7.39 5.82 -1.42
CA HIS A 71 8.32 6.68 -0.71
C HIS A 71 8.49 6.24 0.75
N GLY A 72 9.60 6.67 1.37
CA GLY A 72 9.89 6.35 2.79
C GLY A 72 9.15 7.23 3.80
N GLY A 73 8.25 8.11 3.35
CA GLY A 73 7.46 8.93 4.27
C GLY A 73 8.29 9.99 5.01
N LEU A 74 9.19 10.71 4.33
CA LEU A 74 10.05 11.75 4.93
C LEU A 74 9.28 12.74 5.81
N ARG A 75 8.02 13.04 5.45
CA ARG A 75 7.15 13.93 6.23
C ARG A 75 6.88 13.41 7.65
N TYR A 76 6.92 12.11 7.86
CA TYR A 76 6.71 11.51 9.18
C TYR A 76 7.91 11.70 10.11
N LEU A 77 9.09 12.01 9.58
CA LEU A 77 10.25 12.38 10.39
C LEU A 77 10.01 13.67 11.17
N GLU A 78 9.27 14.63 10.59
CA GLU A 78 8.88 15.87 11.27
C GLU A 78 8.01 15.63 12.50
N PHE A 79 7.32 14.48 12.55
CA PHE A 79 6.47 14.07 13.67
C PHE A 79 7.15 13.08 14.62
N GLY A 80 8.43 12.75 14.39
CA GLY A 80 9.17 11.80 15.22
C GLY A 80 8.81 10.32 15.00
N GLU A 81 8.07 9.99 13.95
CA GLU A 81 7.62 8.63 13.61
C GLU A 81 8.73 7.79 12.95
N PHE A 82 9.88 7.69 13.62
CA PHE A 82 11.09 7.03 13.10
C PHE A 82 10.86 5.56 12.77
N ARG A 83 10.06 4.87 13.58
CA ARG A 83 9.73 3.45 13.38
C ARG A 83 8.98 3.27 12.05
N LEU A 84 7.95 4.07 11.82
CA LEU A 84 7.14 4.01 10.61
C LEU A 84 7.99 4.29 9.35
N VAL A 85 8.87 5.29 9.43
CA VAL A 85 9.79 5.62 8.32
C VAL A 85 10.75 4.47 8.04
N ARG A 86 11.32 3.86 9.08
CA ARG A 86 12.23 2.71 8.94
C ARG A 86 11.53 1.51 8.29
N GLU A 87 10.33 1.19 8.71
CA GLU A 87 9.52 0.12 8.14
C GLU A 87 9.20 0.41 6.66
N SER A 88 8.74 1.63 6.34
CA SER A 88 8.44 2.05 4.97
C SER A 88 9.66 2.00 4.04
N LEU A 89 10.83 2.40 4.52
CA LEU A 89 12.07 2.32 3.76
C LEU A 89 12.50 0.87 3.50
N LYS A 90 12.32 -0.01 4.47
CA LYS A 90 12.61 -1.43 4.33
C LYS A 90 11.72 -2.06 3.25
N GLU A 91 10.41 -1.81 3.29
CA GLU A 91 9.46 -2.32 2.31
C GLU A 91 9.74 -1.76 0.90
N ARG A 92 10.04 -0.47 0.78
CA ARG A 92 10.45 0.13 -0.50
C ARG A 92 11.68 -0.56 -1.08
N ASN A 93 12.69 -0.81 -0.26
CA ASN A 93 13.93 -1.44 -0.71
C ASN A 93 13.71 -2.91 -1.11
N LEU A 94 12.83 -3.62 -0.41
CA LEU A 94 12.41 -4.97 -0.80
C LEU A 94 11.68 -4.98 -2.14
N LEU A 95 10.80 -4.02 -2.40
CA LEU A 95 10.13 -3.87 -3.69
C LEU A 95 11.11 -3.58 -4.82
N LEU A 96 12.07 -2.68 -4.62
CA LEU A 96 13.14 -2.42 -5.60
C LEU A 96 13.95 -3.66 -5.93
N LYS A 97 14.21 -4.51 -4.93
CA LYS A 97 14.94 -5.76 -5.12
C LYS A 97 14.10 -6.84 -5.80
N ASN A 98 12.85 -7.02 -5.39
CA ASN A 98 12.01 -8.14 -5.79
C ASN A 98 11.20 -7.86 -7.07
N ALA A 99 10.95 -6.58 -7.39
CA ALA A 99 10.16 -6.17 -8.54
C ALA A 99 10.80 -4.98 -9.30
N PRO A 100 12.09 -5.08 -9.73
CA PRO A 100 12.80 -3.99 -10.39
C PRO A 100 12.19 -3.58 -11.73
N HIS A 101 11.39 -4.44 -12.34
CA HIS A 101 10.66 -4.17 -13.58
C HIS A 101 9.38 -3.36 -13.38
N TYR A 102 8.89 -3.21 -12.14
CA TYR A 102 7.73 -2.38 -11.80
C TYR A 102 8.11 -1.12 -11.01
N VAL A 103 9.21 -1.16 -10.26
CA VAL A 103 9.60 -0.09 -9.34
C VAL A 103 10.94 0.48 -9.77
N LEU A 104 10.90 1.73 -10.22
CA LEU A 104 12.08 2.45 -10.69
C LEU A 104 12.40 3.61 -9.74
N PRO A 105 13.70 3.91 -9.50
CA PRO A 105 14.09 5.11 -8.78
C PRO A 105 13.61 6.37 -9.49
N LEU A 106 12.94 7.27 -8.76
CA LEU A 106 12.52 8.57 -9.26
C LEU A 106 13.43 9.66 -8.67
N PRO A 107 14.24 10.35 -9.48
CA PRO A 107 14.98 11.53 -9.03
C PRO A 107 14.00 12.59 -8.53
N THR A 108 14.17 13.03 -7.28
CA THR A 108 13.25 13.99 -6.66
C THR A 108 14.05 15.13 -6.05
N THR A 109 13.70 16.36 -6.42
CA THR A 109 14.25 17.57 -5.81
C THR A 109 13.36 18.03 -4.67
N ILE A 110 13.93 18.14 -3.48
CA ILE A 110 13.23 18.64 -2.30
C ILE A 110 13.76 20.05 -2.01
N PRO A 111 12.92 21.10 -2.12
CA PRO A 111 13.35 22.44 -1.75
C PRO A 111 13.50 22.52 -0.22
N VAL A 112 14.70 22.78 0.25
CA VAL A 112 14.99 23.02 1.67
C VAL A 112 15.06 24.51 1.89
N LEU A 113 14.00 25.09 2.44
CA LEU A 113 13.89 26.53 2.68
C LEU A 113 14.67 26.99 3.91
N SER A 114 14.90 26.09 4.89
CA SER A 114 15.69 26.37 6.08
C SER A 114 16.24 25.07 6.66
N TRP A 115 17.57 24.98 6.79
CA TRP A 115 18.24 23.81 7.39
C TRP A 115 18.03 23.74 8.90
N THR A 116 17.92 24.90 9.55
CA THR A 116 17.87 24.98 11.01
C THR A 116 16.51 24.60 11.57
N SER A 117 15.42 25.00 10.93
CA SER A 117 14.05 24.74 11.42
C SER A 117 13.68 23.25 11.43
N GLY A 118 14.11 22.51 10.42
CA GLY A 118 13.84 21.07 10.34
C GLY A 118 14.62 20.26 11.39
N ILE A 119 15.89 20.58 11.59
CA ILE A 119 16.75 19.93 12.58
C ILE A 119 16.28 20.26 13.99
N VAL A 120 15.96 21.52 14.28
CA VAL A 120 15.47 21.97 15.60
C VAL A 120 14.12 21.36 15.91
N ALA A 121 13.20 21.27 14.95
CA ALA A 121 11.90 20.62 15.15
C ALA A 121 12.05 19.12 15.41
N CYS A 122 12.92 18.43 14.67
CA CYS A 122 13.20 17.01 14.84
C CYS A 122 13.84 16.74 16.23
N LEU A 123 14.81 17.55 16.62
CA LEU A 123 15.49 17.45 17.93
C LEU A 123 14.53 17.77 19.08
N GLY A 124 13.71 18.79 18.90
CA GLY A 124 12.69 19.18 19.89
C GLY A 124 11.65 18.08 20.11
N ASN A 125 11.15 17.47 19.05
CA ASN A 125 10.23 16.35 19.15
C ASN A 125 10.89 15.10 19.78
N PHE A 126 12.16 14.85 19.49
CA PHE A 126 12.93 13.77 20.11
C PHE A 126 13.13 13.97 21.61
N LEU A 127 13.32 15.21 22.06
CA LEU A 127 13.48 15.60 23.46
C LEU A 127 12.14 15.79 24.21
N GLY A 128 11.00 15.52 23.54
CA GLY A 128 9.66 15.72 24.14
C GLY A 128 9.25 17.17 24.29
N LEU A 129 10.00 18.11 23.71
CA LEU A 129 9.68 19.52 23.69
C LEU A 129 8.66 19.79 22.58
N ASN A 130 7.38 19.98 22.97
CA ASN A 130 6.32 20.35 22.03
C ASN A 130 6.54 21.77 21.53
N PHE A 131 7.32 21.93 20.45
CA PHE A 131 7.33 23.20 19.72
C PHE A 131 5.97 23.42 19.06
N ALA A 132 5.29 24.51 19.41
CA ALA A 132 4.01 24.89 18.83
C ALA A 132 4.13 24.89 17.29
N ARG A 133 3.25 24.15 16.63
CA ARG A 133 3.17 24.12 15.16
C ARG A 133 2.92 25.53 14.65
N PRO A 134 3.68 26.03 13.68
CA PRO A 134 3.29 27.24 13.00
C PRO A 134 1.92 26.99 12.37
N ALA A 135 0.94 27.84 12.75
CA ALA A 135 -0.40 27.78 12.21
C ALA A 135 -0.31 27.81 10.68
N ARG A 136 -0.89 26.82 10.00
CA ARG A 136 -1.09 26.85 8.55
C ARG A 136 -1.94 28.09 8.24
N ARG A 137 -1.33 29.11 7.70
CA ARG A 137 -2.09 30.15 7.00
C ARG A 137 -2.74 29.48 5.80
N GLY A 138 -4.08 29.36 5.84
CA GLY A 138 -4.85 28.90 4.70
C GLY A 138 -4.52 29.77 3.50
N ALA A 139 -4.14 29.15 2.40
CA ALA A 139 -4.19 29.82 1.11
C ALA A 139 -5.69 29.99 0.79
N ALA A 140 -6.09 31.23 0.62
CA ALA A 140 -7.38 31.61 0.04
C ALA A 140 -7.39 31.27 -1.46
#